data_31541f125cf92eba603691a411d169af
#
_entry.id   31541f125cf92eba603691a411d169af
#
_cell.length_a   1.000
_cell.length_b   1.000
_cell.length_c   1.000
_cell.angle_alpha   90.00
_cell.angle_beta   90.00
_cell.angle_gamma   90.00
#
_symmetry.space_group_name_H-M   'P 1'
#
loop_
_entity.id
_entity.type
_entity.pdbx_description
1 polymer ?
#
loop_
_entity_poly.entity_id
_entity_poly.type
_entity_poly.pdbx_seq_one_letter_code
_entity_poly.pdbx_strand_id
1 'polypeptide(L)'
;MLERVEDGGEPTFEPATGPDPRSLAARDGVRFRAKVHEPSVESFESARERIEEGLEWGVGALVERAGELLLVRQGGRWMLPGGEVERGESHAEALVRELAEETGIDVDPGPLRAVVENRYVHDGATVGFHFAIYDATVRTGTVTDDPGLADEEIESVGWFGSPPTDTLDGDLLAALR
;
A
#
# COMPACT_ATOMS: atom_id res chain seq x y z
N MET A 1 -12.33 12.24 -10.16
CA MET A 1 -11.81 10.92 -10.56
C MET A 1 -12.86 9.86 -10.22
N LEU A 2 -13.26 9.09 -11.21
CA LEU A 2 -14.08 7.91 -10.96
C LEU A 2 -13.18 6.75 -10.53
N GLU A 3 -13.60 6.03 -9.51
CA GLU A 3 -12.93 4.84 -9.03
C GLU A 3 -13.94 3.69 -8.96
N ARG A 4 -13.57 2.54 -9.50
CA ARG A 4 -14.33 1.30 -9.36
C ARG A 4 -13.48 0.26 -8.64
N VAL A 5 -14.04 -0.37 -7.63
CA VAL A 5 -13.41 -1.42 -6.83
C VAL A 5 -14.07 -2.76 -7.14
N GLU A 6 -13.26 -3.78 -7.37
CA GLU A 6 -13.68 -5.17 -7.62
C GLU A 6 -12.89 -6.09 -6.68
N ASP A 7 -13.61 -6.77 -5.79
CA ASP A 7 -13.01 -7.78 -4.90
C ASP A 7 -13.07 -9.17 -5.55
N GLY A 8 -11.97 -9.90 -5.45
CA GLY A 8 -11.80 -11.21 -6.09
C GLY A 8 -11.32 -11.10 -7.55
N GLY A 9 -11.27 -12.25 -8.24
CA GLY A 9 -10.70 -12.33 -9.57
C GLY A 9 -9.18 -12.54 -9.54
N GLU A 10 -8.52 -12.15 -10.62
CA GLU A 10 -7.07 -12.33 -10.80
C GLU A 10 -6.41 -11.05 -11.33
N PRO A 11 -5.13 -10.83 -11.00
CA PRO A 11 -4.34 -9.75 -11.60
C PRO A 11 -4.33 -9.83 -13.13
N THR A 12 -4.41 -8.67 -13.78
CA THR A 12 -4.55 -8.59 -15.25
C THR A 12 -3.26 -8.26 -15.98
N PHE A 13 -2.24 -7.79 -15.27
CA PHE A 13 -0.93 -7.52 -15.84
C PHE A 13 0.19 -8.00 -14.92
N GLU A 14 1.39 -8.13 -15.48
CA GLU A 14 2.59 -8.57 -14.77
C GLU A 14 3.62 -7.44 -14.73
N PRO A 15 4.29 -7.23 -13.58
CA PRO A 15 5.41 -6.31 -13.51
C PRO A 15 6.61 -6.87 -14.29
N ALA A 16 7.50 -6.00 -14.77
CA ALA A 16 8.72 -6.42 -15.45
C ALA A 16 9.72 -7.06 -14.48
N THR A 17 9.67 -6.66 -13.22
CA THR A 17 10.52 -7.17 -12.13
C THR A 17 9.69 -7.45 -10.87
N GLY A 18 10.28 -8.16 -9.91
CA GLY A 18 9.61 -8.48 -8.66
C GLY A 18 8.76 -9.75 -8.72
N PRO A 19 8.02 -10.06 -7.66
CA PRO A 19 7.21 -11.26 -7.58
C PRO A 19 6.01 -11.20 -8.52
N ASP A 20 5.60 -12.35 -9.03
CA ASP A 20 4.40 -12.48 -9.85
C ASP A 20 3.13 -12.26 -9.01
N PRO A 21 2.32 -11.24 -9.34
CA PRO A 21 1.12 -10.91 -8.55
C PRO A 21 0.06 -12.02 -8.58
N ARG A 22 -0.03 -12.82 -9.65
CA ARG A 22 -0.97 -13.94 -9.71
C ARG A 22 -0.58 -15.04 -8.72
N SER A 23 0.71 -15.37 -8.65
CA SER A 23 1.22 -16.32 -7.68
C SER A 23 1.01 -15.87 -6.24
N LEU A 24 1.15 -14.58 -5.97
CA LEU A 24 0.89 -14.01 -4.65
C LEU A 24 -0.60 -14.04 -4.31
N ALA A 25 -1.45 -13.58 -5.21
CA ALA A 25 -2.89 -13.53 -5.00
C ALA A 25 -3.55 -14.91 -4.87
N ALA A 26 -2.93 -15.95 -5.44
CA ALA A 26 -3.42 -17.34 -5.36
C ALA A 26 -3.09 -18.04 -4.04
N ARG A 27 -2.30 -17.42 -3.14
CA ARG A 27 -1.97 -18.01 -1.83
C ARG A 27 -3.20 -18.08 -0.93
N ASP A 28 -3.28 -19.14 -0.12
CA ASP A 28 -4.35 -19.31 0.85
C ASP A 28 -4.41 -18.12 1.82
N GLY A 29 -5.62 -17.59 2.03
CA GLY A 29 -5.87 -16.46 2.95
C GLY A 29 -5.50 -15.08 2.39
N VAL A 30 -4.97 -14.99 1.18
CA VAL A 30 -4.67 -13.73 0.51
C VAL A 30 -5.91 -13.23 -0.24
N ARG A 31 -6.30 -11.99 0.02
CA ARG A 31 -7.37 -11.32 -0.73
C ARG A 31 -6.81 -10.64 -1.96
N PHE A 32 -7.57 -10.63 -3.04
CA PHE A 32 -7.28 -9.84 -4.22
C PHE A 32 -8.34 -8.76 -4.42
N ARG A 33 -7.89 -7.55 -4.74
CA ARG A 33 -8.74 -6.40 -5.08
C ARG A 33 -8.19 -5.70 -6.32
N ALA A 34 -9.04 -5.40 -7.28
CA ALA A 34 -8.72 -4.50 -8.39
C ALA A 34 -9.36 -3.14 -8.16
N LYS A 35 -8.59 -2.07 -8.36
CA LYS A 35 -9.05 -0.68 -8.33
C LYS A 35 -8.82 -0.07 -9.71
N VAL A 36 -9.88 0.32 -10.36
CA VAL A 36 -9.84 0.98 -11.65
C VAL A 36 -10.13 2.46 -11.48
N HIS A 37 -9.13 3.27 -11.77
CA HIS A 37 -9.20 4.73 -11.69
C HIS A 37 -9.37 5.32 -13.09
N GLU A 38 -10.29 6.24 -13.23
CA GLU A 38 -10.48 7.04 -14.45
C GLU A 38 -10.09 8.50 -14.13
N PRO A 39 -8.78 8.81 -14.12
CA PRO A 39 -8.28 10.11 -13.72
C PRO A 39 -8.38 11.15 -14.84
N SER A 40 -8.13 12.42 -14.47
CA SER A 40 -7.83 13.46 -15.46
C SER A 40 -6.58 13.10 -16.29
N VAL A 41 -6.40 13.73 -17.44
CA VAL A 41 -5.20 13.52 -18.27
C VAL A 41 -3.91 13.81 -17.48
N GLU A 42 -3.89 14.89 -16.71
CA GLU A 42 -2.72 15.25 -15.89
C GLU A 42 -2.38 14.19 -14.84
N SER A 43 -3.38 13.68 -14.14
CA SER A 43 -3.18 12.63 -13.14
C SER A 43 -2.80 11.28 -13.78
N PHE A 44 -3.31 10.98 -14.97
CA PHE A 44 -2.93 9.81 -15.74
C PHE A 44 -1.46 9.86 -16.18
N GLU A 45 -1.03 11.00 -16.73
CA GLU A 45 0.35 11.20 -17.15
C GLU A 45 1.32 11.12 -15.97
N SER A 46 0.97 11.70 -14.83
CA SER A 46 1.77 11.60 -13.61
C SER A 46 1.92 10.14 -13.13
N ALA A 47 0.83 9.37 -13.13
CA ALA A 47 0.88 7.95 -12.79
C ALA A 47 1.73 7.16 -13.79
N ARG A 48 1.58 7.44 -15.10
CA ARG A 48 2.35 6.80 -16.16
C ARG A 48 3.85 7.05 -16.00
N GLU A 49 4.25 8.30 -15.77
CA GLU A 49 5.67 8.65 -15.55
C GLU A 49 6.29 7.85 -14.39
N ARG A 50 5.61 7.78 -13.24
CA ARG A 50 6.10 7.01 -12.09
C ARG A 50 6.25 5.52 -12.39
N ILE A 51 5.30 4.94 -13.13
CA ILE A 51 5.34 3.53 -13.53
C ILE A 51 6.47 3.30 -14.54
N GLU A 52 6.67 4.19 -15.51
CA GLU A 52 7.78 4.13 -16.48
C GLU A 52 9.15 4.31 -15.79
N GLU A 53 9.22 5.07 -14.69
CA GLU A 53 10.42 5.24 -13.86
C GLU A 53 10.71 4.03 -12.97
N GLY A 54 9.78 3.09 -12.84
CA GLY A 54 10.00 1.81 -12.18
C GLY A 54 9.05 1.47 -11.04
N LEU A 55 7.97 2.23 -10.83
CA LEU A 55 6.93 1.84 -9.87
C LEU A 55 6.17 0.62 -10.38
N GLU A 56 6.49 -0.55 -9.84
CA GLU A 56 5.80 -1.81 -10.12
C GLU A 56 5.06 -2.36 -8.92
N TRP A 57 5.66 -2.19 -7.74
CA TRP A 57 5.12 -2.62 -6.46
C TRP A 57 5.19 -1.53 -5.41
N GLY A 58 4.15 -1.44 -4.61
CA GLY A 58 4.14 -0.82 -3.31
C GLY A 58 3.87 -1.86 -2.23
N VAL A 59 4.19 -1.54 -1.00
CA VAL A 59 3.92 -2.37 0.18
C VAL A 59 3.31 -1.55 1.30
N GLY A 60 2.43 -2.17 2.08
CA GLY A 60 1.86 -1.59 3.28
C GLY A 60 1.78 -2.62 4.41
N ALA A 61 1.87 -2.15 5.64
CA ALA A 61 1.87 -2.99 6.83
C ALA A 61 0.59 -2.86 7.64
N LEU A 62 -0.05 -4.00 7.93
CA LEU A 62 -1.04 -4.15 9.00
C LEU A 62 -0.27 -4.35 10.31
N VAL A 63 -0.13 -3.29 11.08
CA VAL A 63 0.50 -3.34 12.41
C VAL A 63 -0.60 -3.13 13.45
N GLU A 64 -0.86 -4.17 14.24
CA GLU A 64 -1.85 -4.11 15.29
C GLU A 64 -1.22 -4.23 16.68
N ARG A 65 -1.73 -3.45 17.61
CA ARG A 65 -1.36 -3.49 19.02
C ARG A 65 -2.57 -3.21 19.89
N ALA A 66 -2.86 -4.12 20.82
CA ALA A 66 -3.98 -3.99 21.75
C ALA A 66 -5.35 -3.71 21.06
N GLY A 67 -5.57 -4.28 19.86
CA GLY A 67 -6.79 -4.08 19.09
C GLY A 67 -6.83 -2.77 18.28
N GLU A 68 -5.74 -2.03 18.22
CA GLU A 68 -5.62 -0.81 17.44
C GLU A 68 -4.70 -1.01 16.24
N LEU A 69 -5.07 -0.44 15.10
CA LEU A 69 -4.32 -0.45 13.84
C LEU A 69 -3.49 0.84 13.72
N LEU A 70 -2.23 0.70 13.35
CA LEU A 70 -1.34 1.81 13.03
C LEU A 70 -1.67 2.37 11.65
N LEU A 71 -1.91 3.67 11.58
CA LEU A 71 -2.12 4.40 10.32
C LEU A 71 -1.25 5.65 10.29
N VAL A 72 -0.90 6.07 9.09
CA VAL A 72 -0.26 7.35 8.79
C VAL A 72 -1.21 8.24 8.00
N ARG A 73 -1.08 9.56 8.17
CA ARG A 73 -1.84 10.54 7.40
C ARG A 73 -0.94 11.21 6.38
N GLN A 74 -1.36 11.16 5.13
CA GLN A 74 -0.65 11.77 4.02
C GLN A 74 -1.66 12.28 2.99
N GLY A 75 -1.44 13.46 2.46
CA GLY A 75 -2.36 14.05 1.47
C GLY A 75 -3.79 14.20 1.97
N GLY A 76 -3.97 14.44 3.27
CA GLY A 76 -5.27 14.61 3.91
C GLY A 76 -6.05 13.30 4.16
N ARG A 77 -5.46 12.11 3.92
CA ARG A 77 -6.11 10.80 4.12
C ARG A 77 -5.29 9.90 5.04
N TRP A 78 -5.98 9.07 5.80
CA TRP A 78 -5.35 7.98 6.55
C TRP A 78 -5.07 6.79 5.63
N MET A 79 -3.96 6.11 5.86
CA MET A 79 -3.57 4.92 5.10
C MET A 79 -2.63 4.03 5.90
N LEU A 80 -2.40 2.82 5.44
CA LEU A 80 -1.35 1.97 6.00
C LEU A 80 0.01 2.64 5.84
N PRO A 81 0.89 2.51 6.84
CA PRO A 81 2.29 2.86 6.65
C PRO A 81 2.91 1.95 5.60
N GLY A 82 3.73 2.52 4.72
CA GLY A 82 4.34 1.83 3.61
C GLY A 82 4.63 2.75 2.44
N GLY A 83 5.17 2.19 1.36
CA GLY A 83 5.54 2.98 0.19
C GLY A 83 5.99 2.12 -0.98
N GLU A 84 6.76 2.72 -1.87
CA GLU A 84 7.25 2.06 -3.08
C GLU A 84 8.37 1.07 -2.78
N VAL A 85 8.35 -0.07 -3.46
CA VAL A 85 9.46 -1.02 -3.45
C VAL A 85 10.53 -0.52 -4.41
N GLU A 86 11.70 -0.20 -3.91
CA GLU A 86 12.82 0.29 -4.70
C GLU A 86 13.45 -0.83 -5.53
N ARG A 87 14.16 -0.44 -6.59
CA ARG A 87 14.84 -1.41 -7.45
C ARG A 87 15.83 -2.28 -6.68
N GLY A 88 15.65 -3.59 -6.76
CA GLY A 88 16.52 -4.57 -6.10
C GLY A 88 16.15 -4.86 -4.64
N GLU A 89 15.13 -4.19 -4.13
CA GLU A 89 14.60 -4.39 -2.79
C GLU A 89 13.52 -5.48 -2.79
N SER A 90 13.50 -6.33 -1.78
CA SER A 90 12.38 -7.23 -1.54
C SER A 90 11.21 -6.49 -0.88
N HIS A 91 10.00 -7.03 -0.94
CA HIS A 91 8.85 -6.48 -0.21
C HIS A 91 9.12 -6.34 1.29
N ALA A 92 9.81 -7.33 1.89
CA ALA A 92 10.14 -7.30 3.32
C ALA A 92 11.11 -6.16 3.66
N GLU A 93 12.14 -5.96 2.84
CA GLU A 93 13.10 -4.86 3.02
C GLU A 93 12.42 -3.49 2.86
N ALA A 94 11.60 -3.32 1.82
CA ALA A 94 10.81 -2.11 1.63
C ALA A 94 9.91 -1.82 2.82
N LEU A 95 9.21 -2.82 3.33
CA LEU A 95 8.30 -2.67 4.46
C LEU A 95 9.03 -2.20 5.72
N VAL A 96 10.18 -2.80 6.04
CA VAL A 96 11.00 -2.41 7.20
C VAL A 96 11.51 -0.97 7.04
N ARG A 97 12.02 -0.62 5.88
CA ARG A 97 12.52 0.72 5.59
C ARG A 97 11.41 1.77 5.70
N GLU A 98 10.30 1.57 5.03
CA GLU A 98 9.17 2.52 5.03
C GLU A 98 8.60 2.74 6.44
N LEU A 99 8.40 1.69 7.23
CA LEU A 99 7.91 1.85 8.58
C LEU A 99 8.88 2.61 9.49
N ALA A 100 10.17 2.35 9.37
CA ALA A 100 11.17 3.10 10.11
C ALA A 100 11.17 4.58 9.72
N GLU A 101 11.08 4.90 8.43
CA GLU A 101 11.07 6.26 7.91
C GLU A 101 9.80 7.02 8.30
N GLU A 102 8.63 6.41 8.12
CA GLU A 102 7.33 7.07 8.35
C GLU A 102 6.90 7.11 9.81
N THR A 103 7.26 6.10 10.61
CA THR A 103 6.70 5.92 11.95
C THR A 103 7.73 5.84 13.06
N GLY A 104 9.00 5.61 12.74
CA GLY A 104 10.06 5.38 13.73
C GLY A 104 10.05 4.00 14.37
N ILE A 105 9.19 3.08 13.87
CA ILE A 105 9.07 1.71 14.39
C ILE A 105 9.86 0.74 13.53
N ASP A 106 10.59 -0.17 14.18
CA ASP A 106 11.19 -1.33 13.54
C ASP A 106 10.26 -2.53 13.67
N VAL A 107 10.01 -3.22 12.56
CA VAL A 107 9.04 -4.30 12.49
C VAL A 107 9.62 -5.59 11.91
N ASP A 108 9.02 -6.70 12.30
CA ASP A 108 9.20 -7.99 11.65
C ASP A 108 8.04 -8.21 10.67
N PRO A 109 8.31 -8.29 9.34
CA PRO A 109 7.30 -8.62 8.35
C PRO A 109 6.71 -10.01 8.58
N GLY A 110 5.39 -10.09 8.46
CA GLY A 110 4.62 -11.32 8.60
C GLY A 110 4.02 -11.79 7.27
N PRO A 111 2.94 -12.58 7.31
CA PRO A 111 2.31 -13.12 6.11
C PRO A 111 1.66 -12.03 5.24
N LEU A 112 1.63 -12.31 3.93
CA LEU A 112 0.85 -11.54 2.96
C LEU A 112 -0.65 -11.70 3.24
N ARG A 113 -1.39 -10.60 3.23
CA ARG A 113 -2.83 -10.58 3.50
C ARG A 113 -3.66 -10.17 2.29
N ALA A 114 -3.14 -9.29 1.45
CA ALA A 114 -3.84 -8.86 0.25
C ALA A 114 -2.88 -8.41 -0.86
N VAL A 115 -3.36 -8.53 -2.09
CA VAL A 115 -2.78 -7.89 -3.27
C VAL A 115 -3.83 -6.96 -3.86
N VAL A 116 -3.46 -5.71 -4.07
CA VAL A 116 -4.30 -4.69 -4.71
C VAL A 116 -3.69 -4.32 -6.04
N GLU A 117 -4.43 -4.51 -7.12
CA GLU A 117 -4.03 -4.06 -8.45
C GLU A 117 -4.63 -2.68 -8.71
N ASN A 118 -3.79 -1.67 -8.89
CA ASN A 118 -4.22 -0.32 -9.25
C ASN A 118 -4.07 -0.12 -10.75
N ARG A 119 -5.17 0.10 -11.45
CA ARG A 119 -5.23 0.39 -12.88
C ARG A 119 -5.71 1.82 -13.12
N TYR A 120 -4.97 2.57 -13.90
CA TYR A 120 -5.32 3.92 -14.34
C TYR A 120 -5.67 3.85 -15.82
N VAL A 121 -6.88 4.26 -16.16
CA VAL A 121 -7.42 4.18 -17.53
C VAL A 121 -7.75 5.58 -18.01
N HIS A 122 -7.23 5.96 -19.19
CA HIS A 122 -7.54 7.21 -19.83
C HIS A 122 -7.45 7.06 -21.36
N ASP A 123 -8.52 7.42 -22.08
CA ASP A 123 -8.62 7.36 -23.55
C ASP A 123 -8.17 6.02 -24.16
N GLY A 124 -8.54 4.90 -23.50
CA GLY A 124 -8.20 3.55 -23.94
C GLY A 124 -6.78 3.09 -23.59
N ALA A 125 -5.93 3.97 -23.05
CA ALA A 125 -4.64 3.58 -22.49
C ALA A 125 -4.80 3.11 -21.04
N THR A 126 -4.00 2.13 -20.63
CA THR A 126 -3.99 1.61 -19.26
C THR A 126 -2.57 1.47 -18.76
N VAL A 127 -2.32 1.98 -17.56
CA VAL A 127 -1.09 1.76 -16.79
C VAL A 127 -1.46 1.32 -15.39
N GLY A 128 -0.56 0.66 -14.68
CA GLY A 128 -0.87 0.22 -13.32
C GLY A 128 0.33 -0.29 -12.56
N PHE A 129 0.11 -0.50 -11.27
CA PHE A 129 1.05 -1.11 -10.35
C PHE A 129 0.30 -1.97 -9.33
N HIS A 130 1.01 -2.81 -8.62
CA HIS A 130 0.47 -3.65 -7.56
C HIS A 130 0.87 -3.13 -6.18
N PHE A 131 0.02 -3.36 -5.21
CA PHE A 131 0.28 -3.04 -3.82
C PHE A 131 0.05 -4.29 -2.95
N ALA A 132 1.04 -4.66 -2.17
CA ALA A 132 0.98 -5.83 -1.30
C ALA A 132 0.82 -5.43 0.16
N ILE A 133 -0.17 -5.98 0.84
CA ILE A 133 -0.45 -5.73 2.25
C ILE A 133 0.01 -6.93 3.07
N TYR A 134 0.93 -6.70 4.00
CA TYR A 134 1.47 -7.71 4.90
C TYR A 134 1.09 -7.43 6.35
N ASP A 135 0.93 -8.47 7.15
CA ASP A 135 1.01 -8.30 8.59
C ASP A 135 2.44 -7.91 8.98
N ALA A 136 2.57 -7.12 10.04
CA ALA A 136 3.87 -6.84 10.63
C ALA A 136 3.74 -6.67 12.14
N THR A 137 4.77 -7.11 12.86
CA THR A 137 4.84 -7.05 14.32
C THR A 137 5.91 -6.06 14.75
N VAL A 138 5.59 -5.19 15.70
CA VAL A 138 6.57 -4.26 16.26
C VAL A 138 7.67 -5.04 16.98
N ARG A 139 8.91 -4.84 16.55
CA ARG A 139 10.09 -5.40 17.18
C ARG A 139 10.68 -4.42 18.19
N THR A 140 10.90 -3.18 17.78
CA THR A 140 11.43 -2.10 18.63
C THR A 140 10.89 -0.76 18.17
N GLY A 141 11.02 0.26 19.02
CA GLY A 141 10.64 1.63 18.73
C GLY A 141 9.29 2.02 19.28
N THR A 142 9.05 3.30 19.27
CA THR A 142 7.77 3.93 19.59
C THR A 142 7.41 4.88 18.46
N VAL A 143 6.11 5.05 18.22
CA VAL A 143 5.62 6.04 17.26
C VAL A 143 6.15 7.41 17.66
N THR A 144 6.80 8.08 16.73
CA THR A 144 7.34 9.42 16.94
C THR A 144 6.27 10.48 16.74
N ASP A 145 6.32 11.57 17.51
CA ASP A 145 5.46 12.75 17.31
C ASP A 145 5.92 13.60 16.11
N ASP A 146 7.13 13.36 15.62
CA ASP A 146 7.67 13.97 14.39
C ASP A 146 7.80 12.89 13.32
N PRO A 147 6.68 12.54 12.67
CA PRO A 147 6.63 11.45 11.71
C PRO A 147 7.28 11.87 10.40
N GLY A 148 8.17 11.02 9.96
CA GLY A 148 8.74 11.09 8.63
C GLY A 148 9.91 12.05 8.49
N LEU A 149 10.69 11.77 7.47
CA LEU A 149 11.63 12.72 6.91
C LEU A 149 10.82 13.81 6.18
N ALA A 150 11.36 15.02 6.11
CA ALA A 150 10.69 16.15 5.46
C ALA A 150 10.21 15.86 4.01
N ASP A 151 10.79 14.85 3.37
CA ASP A 151 10.49 14.43 2.01
C ASP A 151 9.28 13.48 1.90
N GLU A 152 8.85 12.84 3.01
CA GLU A 152 7.75 11.86 3.00
C GLU A 152 6.36 12.48 3.14
N GLU A 153 6.27 13.76 3.50
CA GLU A 153 5.01 14.49 3.68
C GLU A 153 4.00 13.81 4.64
N ILE A 154 4.48 13.05 5.61
CA ILE A 154 3.62 12.46 6.63
C ILE A 154 3.14 13.54 7.59
N GLU A 155 1.82 13.72 7.65
CA GLU A 155 1.17 14.74 8.47
C GLU A 155 0.99 14.28 9.92
N SER A 156 0.67 13.00 10.11
CA SER A 156 0.38 12.40 11.41
C SER A 156 0.55 10.89 11.40
N VAL A 157 0.78 10.32 12.57
CA VAL A 157 0.76 8.87 12.82
C VAL A 157 -0.15 8.60 14.01
N GLY A 158 -0.95 7.55 13.95
CA GLY A 158 -1.88 7.23 15.04
C GLY A 158 -2.30 5.77 15.09
N TRP A 159 -2.83 5.37 16.26
CA TRP A 159 -3.41 4.07 16.52
C TRP A 159 -4.92 4.19 16.57
N PHE A 160 -5.64 3.29 15.87
CA PHE A 160 -7.09 3.37 15.72
C PHE A 160 -7.75 2.02 15.99
N GLY A 161 -8.74 1.99 16.85
CA GLY A 161 -9.58 0.80 17.08
C GLY A 161 -10.40 0.41 15.85
N SER A 162 -10.79 1.40 15.05
CA SER A 162 -11.40 1.21 13.74
C SER A 162 -10.83 2.25 12.78
N PRO A 163 -10.59 1.89 11.50
CA PRO A 163 -10.13 2.86 10.52
C PRO A 163 -11.06 4.07 10.43
N PRO A 164 -10.55 5.32 10.46
CA PRO A 164 -11.33 6.51 10.19
C PRO A 164 -12.05 6.44 8.83
N THR A 165 -13.14 7.19 8.67
CA THR A 165 -13.97 7.14 7.45
C THR A 165 -13.23 7.63 6.19
N ASP A 166 -12.21 8.45 6.37
CA ASP A 166 -11.34 8.97 5.30
C ASP A 166 -10.07 8.10 5.08
N THR A 167 -10.10 6.84 5.54
CA THR A 167 -8.99 5.91 5.35
C THR A 167 -9.04 5.30 3.95
N LEU A 168 -7.88 5.32 3.26
CA LEU A 168 -7.70 4.63 1.98
C LEU A 168 -7.92 3.13 2.16
N ASP A 169 -8.80 2.53 1.34
CA ASP A 169 -9.18 1.12 1.43
C ASP A 169 -9.68 0.68 2.83
N GLY A 170 -10.29 1.58 3.59
CA GLY A 170 -10.72 1.33 4.97
C GLY A 170 -11.63 0.11 5.14
N ASP A 171 -12.48 -0.18 4.16
CA ASP A 171 -13.33 -1.37 4.11
C ASP A 171 -12.51 -2.67 3.95
N LEU A 172 -11.49 -2.66 3.10
CA LEU A 172 -10.54 -3.77 2.96
C LEU A 172 -9.77 -3.98 4.26
N LEU A 173 -9.23 -2.91 4.85
CA LEU A 173 -8.49 -3.00 6.10
C LEU A 173 -9.35 -3.56 7.24
N ALA A 174 -10.60 -3.13 7.34
CA ALA A 174 -11.54 -3.69 8.31
C ALA A 174 -11.82 -5.19 8.09
N ALA A 175 -11.83 -5.64 6.84
CA ALA A 175 -12.05 -7.04 6.48
C ALA A 175 -10.82 -7.94 6.67
N LEU A 176 -9.61 -7.36 6.74
CA LEU A 176 -8.35 -8.07 6.98
C LEU A 176 -8.04 -8.29 8.47
N ARG A 177 -8.72 -7.58 9.36
CA ARG A 177 -8.52 -7.61 10.83
C ARG A 177 -9.25 -8.72 11.54
#